data_c67742be15b1f419e4287d404d5440cf
#
_entry.id   c67742be15b1f419e4287d404d5440cf
#
_cell.length_a   1.000
_cell.length_b   1.000
_cell.length_c   1.000
_cell.angle_alpha   90.00
_cell.angle_beta   90.00
_cell.angle_gamma   90.00
#
_symmetry.space_group_name_H-M   'P 1'
#
loop_
_entity.id
_entity.type
_entity.pdbx_description
1 polymer ?
#
loop_
_entity_poly.entity_id
_entity_poly.type
_entity_poly.pdbx_seq_one_letter_code
_entity_poly.pdbx_strand_id
1 'polypeptide(L)'
;MEIAKAAAGLFAARGPKATRAEDIAHAAGIAPRTFYRYFATKEEAVAPLYAAGAQRWAQAVREAPPELALPEALAHAVQHTLVPGRGVSAASWDWVRTLIRLAGTNPALGKVWAEVCQASEEALAEVLTARLSRDTGITPHRRFAAAVASAAVRVAVESWAATDTPATGPRSPAALAMNNLEALRGFAWEDTEGERPADQR
;
A
#
# COMPACT_ATOMS: atom_id res chain seq x y z
N MET A 1 -13.01 -11.45 2.78
CA MET A 1 -13.04 -10.53 1.60
C MET A 1 -14.46 -10.04 1.29
N GLU A 2 -15.50 -10.86 1.35
CA GLU A 2 -16.89 -10.45 1.01
C GLU A 2 -17.43 -9.33 1.91
N ILE A 3 -17.18 -9.39 3.24
CA ILE A 3 -17.56 -8.31 4.16
C ILE A 3 -16.91 -6.97 3.76
N ALA A 4 -15.64 -7.01 3.37
CA ALA A 4 -14.91 -5.81 2.97
C ALA A 4 -15.48 -5.20 1.67
N LYS A 5 -15.86 -6.02 0.70
CA LYS A 5 -16.53 -5.57 -0.52
C LYS A 5 -17.91 -4.97 -0.24
N ALA A 6 -18.70 -5.61 0.65
CA ALA A 6 -19.99 -5.08 1.08
C ALA A 6 -19.84 -3.72 1.78
N ALA A 7 -18.88 -3.58 2.69
CA ALA A 7 -18.59 -2.33 3.37
C ALA A 7 -18.18 -1.22 2.38
N ALA A 8 -17.23 -1.51 1.50
CA ALA A 8 -16.79 -0.58 0.48
C ALA A 8 -17.93 -0.12 -0.44
N GLY A 9 -18.78 -1.06 -0.90
CA GLY A 9 -19.94 -0.76 -1.73
C GLY A 9 -20.95 0.17 -1.04
N LEU A 10 -21.26 -0.10 0.22
CA LEU A 10 -22.16 0.74 1.00
C LEU A 10 -21.55 2.11 1.31
N PHE A 11 -20.26 2.19 1.64
CA PHE A 11 -19.58 3.46 1.86
C PHE A 11 -19.51 4.32 0.60
N ALA A 12 -19.29 3.71 -0.57
CA ALA A 12 -19.31 4.43 -1.84
C ALA A 12 -20.70 4.94 -2.21
N ALA A 13 -21.76 4.13 -1.96
CA ALA A 13 -23.12 4.45 -2.38
C ALA A 13 -23.79 5.51 -1.51
N ARG A 14 -23.60 5.46 -0.18
CA ARG A 14 -24.34 6.32 0.76
C ARG A 14 -23.45 6.97 1.83
N GLY A 15 -22.16 6.78 1.75
CA GLY A 15 -21.17 7.32 2.68
C GLY A 15 -21.05 6.53 3.99
N PRO A 16 -19.88 6.67 4.68
CA PRO A 16 -19.64 5.96 5.95
C PRO A 16 -20.61 6.35 7.06
N LYS A 17 -21.02 7.63 7.14
CA LYS A 17 -21.93 8.14 8.19
C LYS A 17 -23.32 7.50 8.13
N ALA A 18 -23.85 7.25 6.92
CA ALA A 18 -25.17 6.66 6.72
C ALA A 18 -25.16 5.13 6.67
N THR A 19 -24.02 4.49 6.84
CA THR A 19 -23.85 3.03 6.83
C THR A 19 -23.66 2.50 8.25
N ARG A 20 -24.44 1.50 8.65
CA ARG A 20 -24.29 0.79 9.93
C ARG A 20 -23.54 -0.53 9.72
N ALA A 21 -22.97 -1.09 10.79
CA ALA A 21 -22.34 -2.40 10.78
C ALA A 21 -23.35 -3.52 10.43
N GLU A 22 -24.59 -3.37 10.90
CA GLU A 22 -25.69 -4.29 10.60
C GLU A 22 -26.03 -4.31 9.11
N ASP A 23 -25.97 -3.16 8.43
CA ASP A 23 -26.19 -3.07 6.98
C ASP A 23 -25.11 -3.83 6.21
N ILE A 24 -23.84 -3.69 6.65
CA ILE A 24 -22.71 -4.40 6.07
C ILE A 24 -22.85 -5.90 6.28
N ALA A 25 -23.20 -6.33 7.50
CA ALA A 25 -23.43 -7.73 7.83
C ALA A 25 -24.53 -8.33 6.94
N HIS A 26 -25.65 -7.62 6.81
CA HIS A 26 -26.78 -8.04 5.97
C HIS A 26 -26.35 -8.16 4.50
N ALA A 27 -25.67 -7.14 3.97
CA ALA A 27 -25.19 -7.15 2.57
C ALA A 27 -24.15 -8.25 2.31
N ALA A 28 -23.39 -8.65 3.33
CA ALA A 28 -22.43 -9.76 3.26
C ALA A 28 -23.06 -11.13 3.56
N GLY A 29 -24.37 -11.21 3.84
CA GLY A 29 -25.07 -12.45 4.14
C GLY A 29 -24.69 -13.10 5.48
N ILE A 30 -24.27 -12.30 6.47
CA ILE A 30 -23.88 -12.77 7.80
C ILE A 30 -24.70 -12.13 8.91
N ALA A 31 -24.75 -12.77 10.08
CA ALA A 31 -25.37 -12.19 11.25
C ALA A 31 -24.50 -11.02 11.81
N PRO A 32 -25.12 -9.95 12.39
CA PRO A 32 -24.41 -8.84 13.01
C PRO A 32 -23.38 -9.28 14.07
N ARG A 33 -23.72 -10.28 14.90
CA ARG A 33 -22.78 -10.84 15.88
C ARG A 33 -21.51 -11.44 15.20
N THR A 34 -21.66 -11.99 14.01
CA THR A 34 -20.53 -12.52 13.23
C THR A 34 -19.64 -11.40 12.72
N PHE A 35 -20.23 -10.27 12.30
CA PHE A 35 -19.47 -9.07 11.91
C PHE A 35 -18.57 -8.59 13.05
N TYR A 36 -19.14 -8.38 14.25
CA TYR A 36 -18.41 -7.88 15.43
C TYR A 36 -17.36 -8.88 15.98
N ARG A 37 -17.40 -10.13 15.57
CA ARG A 37 -16.30 -11.08 15.86
C ARG A 37 -15.04 -10.80 15.04
N TYR A 38 -15.19 -10.21 13.84
CA TYR A 38 -14.07 -9.94 12.91
C TYR A 38 -13.59 -8.48 12.98
N PHE A 39 -14.48 -7.54 13.24
CA PHE A 39 -14.20 -6.11 13.18
C PHE A 39 -14.79 -5.40 14.40
N ALA A 40 -14.00 -4.58 15.09
CA ALA A 40 -14.47 -3.78 16.21
C ALA A 40 -15.33 -2.60 15.72
N THR A 41 -15.01 -2.05 14.55
CA THR A 41 -15.73 -0.94 13.91
C THR A 41 -16.13 -1.29 12.49
N LYS A 42 -17.11 -0.58 11.95
CA LYS A 42 -17.52 -0.74 10.55
C LYS A 42 -16.45 -0.27 9.56
N GLU A 43 -15.64 0.70 9.97
CA GLU A 43 -14.55 1.25 9.16
C GLU A 43 -13.42 0.23 8.99
N GLU A 44 -13.12 -0.58 10.00
CA GLU A 44 -12.12 -1.65 9.91
C GLU A 44 -12.49 -2.71 8.86
N ALA A 45 -13.77 -2.83 8.53
CA ALA A 45 -14.21 -3.80 7.53
C ALA A 45 -13.59 -3.61 6.15
N VAL A 46 -13.10 -2.41 5.78
CA VAL A 46 -12.42 -2.15 4.50
C VAL A 46 -10.91 -2.39 4.56
N ALA A 47 -10.31 -2.58 5.74
CA ALA A 47 -8.88 -2.84 5.89
C ALA A 47 -8.36 -3.98 4.99
N PRO A 48 -9.07 -5.12 4.80
CA PRO A 48 -8.62 -6.17 3.91
C PRO A 48 -8.46 -5.75 2.44
N LEU A 49 -9.20 -4.75 1.97
CA LEU A 49 -9.07 -4.22 0.60
C LEU A 49 -7.82 -3.35 0.46
N TYR A 50 -7.54 -2.49 1.44
CA TYR A 50 -6.31 -1.72 1.50
C TYR A 50 -5.08 -2.64 1.60
N ALA A 51 -5.15 -3.61 2.52
CA ALA A 51 -4.07 -4.58 2.73
C ALA A 51 -3.77 -5.41 1.48
N ALA A 52 -4.77 -5.78 0.69
CA ALA A 52 -4.56 -6.52 -0.56
C ALA A 52 -3.74 -5.73 -1.59
N GLY A 53 -3.84 -4.40 -1.64
CA GLY A 53 -2.99 -3.53 -2.45
C GLY A 53 -1.54 -3.52 -1.95
N ALA A 54 -1.37 -3.30 -0.65
CA ALA A 54 -0.09 -3.27 0.03
C ALA A 54 0.67 -4.60 -0.09
N GLN A 55 -0.02 -5.72 0.09
CA GLN A 55 0.55 -7.06 -0.07
C GLN A 55 1.04 -7.32 -1.50
N ARG A 56 0.27 -6.91 -2.52
CA ARG A 56 0.71 -7.02 -3.92
C ARG A 56 1.96 -6.20 -4.19
N TRP A 57 2.06 -5.00 -3.63
CA TRP A 57 3.25 -4.17 -3.73
C TRP A 57 4.48 -4.87 -3.15
N ALA A 58 4.43 -5.29 -1.88
CA ALA A 58 5.52 -5.98 -1.21
C ALA A 58 5.90 -7.29 -1.94
N GLN A 59 4.91 -8.04 -2.43
CA GLN A 59 5.14 -9.25 -3.20
C GLN A 59 5.82 -8.97 -4.53
N ALA A 60 5.42 -7.93 -5.26
CA ALA A 60 6.06 -7.54 -6.52
C ALA A 60 7.53 -7.11 -6.33
N VAL A 61 7.85 -6.46 -5.20
CA VAL A 61 9.25 -6.17 -4.84
C VAL A 61 10.02 -7.46 -4.54
N ARG A 62 9.40 -8.41 -3.83
CA ARG A 62 10.02 -9.72 -3.52
C ARG A 62 10.32 -10.52 -4.78
N GLU A 63 9.39 -10.51 -5.75
CA GLU A 63 9.45 -11.29 -6.99
C GLU A 63 10.22 -10.58 -8.12
N ALA A 64 10.62 -9.33 -7.92
CA ALA A 64 11.45 -8.63 -8.89
C ALA A 64 12.75 -9.40 -9.13
N PRO A 65 13.29 -9.44 -10.37
CA PRO A 65 14.50 -10.16 -10.71
C PRO A 65 15.62 -9.90 -9.68
N PRO A 66 16.29 -10.95 -9.18
CA PRO A 66 17.27 -10.81 -8.10
C PRO A 66 18.51 -9.98 -8.49
N GLU A 67 18.80 -9.90 -9.78
CA GLU A 67 19.91 -9.11 -10.34
C GLU A 67 19.64 -7.61 -10.36
N LEU A 68 18.39 -7.17 -10.20
CA LEU A 68 18.06 -5.76 -10.17
C LEU A 68 18.53 -5.13 -8.86
N ALA A 69 19.19 -3.98 -8.96
CA ALA A 69 19.43 -3.11 -7.82
C ALA A 69 18.11 -2.69 -7.19
N LEU A 70 18.12 -2.33 -5.88
CA LEU A 70 16.88 -2.05 -5.16
C LEU A 70 16.00 -0.96 -5.81
N PRO A 71 16.54 0.18 -6.29
CA PRO A 71 15.73 1.17 -6.99
C PRO A 71 15.02 0.61 -8.22
N GLU A 72 15.71 -0.24 -8.98
CA GLU A 72 15.17 -0.88 -10.20
C GLU A 72 14.09 -1.92 -9.83
N ALA A 73 14.28 -2.68 -8.75
CA ALA A 73 13.29 -3.62 -8.23
C ALA A 73 12.02 -2.89 -7.75
N LEU A 74 12.15 -1.73 -7.11
CA LEU A 74 11.02 -0.88 -6.72
C LEU A 74 10.28 -0.33 -7.96
N ALA A 75 11.02 0.15 -8.96
CA ALA A 75 10.43 0.62 -10.22
C ALA A 75 9.71 -0.51 -10.96
N HIS A 76 10.31 -1.70 -11.01
CA HIS A 76 9.70 -2.91 -11.57
C HIS A 76 8.37 -3.24 -10.85
N ALA A 77 8.35 -3.22 -9.52
CA ALA A 77 7.15 -3.47 -8.72
C ALA A 77 6.04 -2.44 -8.97
N VAL A 78 6.36 -1.15 -9.14
CA VAL A 78 5.41 -0.11 -9.54
C VAL A 78 4.74 -0.47 -10.86
N GLN A 79 5.52 -0.87 -11.87
CA GLN A 79 4.98 -1.24 -13.19
C GLN A 79 4.06 -2.47 -13.12
N HIS A 80 4.31 -3.40 -12.21
CA HIS A 80 3.52 -4.62 -12.05
C HIS A 80 2.25 -4.41 -11.22
N THR A 81 2.23 -3.44 -10.31
CA THR A 81 1.12 -3.27 -9.38
C THR A 81 0.23 -2.08 -9.69
N LEU A 82 0.78 -0.98 -10.22
CA LEU A 82 0.03 0.27 -10.41
C LEU A 82 -0.38 0.53 -11.86
N VAL A 83 0.04 -0.31 -12.82
CA VAL A 83 -0.42 -0.21 -14.21
C VAL A 83 -1.73 -1.01 -14.36
N PRO A 84 -2.83 -0.39 -14.82
CA PRO A 84 -4.08 -1.10 -15.07
C PRO A 84 -3.91 -2.30 -16.01
N GLY A 85 -4.53 -3.42 -15.65
CA GLY A 85 -4.47 -4.66 -16.42
C GLY A 85 -3.28 -5.57 -16.12
N ARG A 86 -2.29 -5.12 -15.35
CA ARG A 86 -1.19 -5.98 -14.88
C ARG A 86 -1.41 -6.53 -13.48
N GLY A 87 -1.75 -5.69 -12.52
CA GLY A 87 -1.99 -6.10 -11.12
C GLY A 87 -3.43 -5.89 -10.66
N VAL A 88 -4.09 -4.88 -11.17
CA VAL A 88 -5.46 -4.49 -10.82
C VAL A 88 -6.24 -4.27 -12.11
N SER A 89 -7.47 -4.80 -12.19
CA SER A 89 -8.33 -4.55 -13.35
C SER A 89 -8.67 -3.06 -13.48
N ALA A 90 -8.93 -2.58 -14.69
CA ALA A 90 -9.30 -1.19 -14.91
C ALA A 90 -10.52 -0.78 -14.07
N ALA A 91 -11.56 -1.65 -13.98
CA ALA A 91 -12.74 -1.40 -13.18
C ALA A 91 -12.46 -1.31 -11.66
N SER A 92 -11.39 -1.96 -11.17
CA SER A 92 -11.00 -1.90 -9.76
C SER A 92 -10.35 -0.57 -9.38
N TRP A 93 -9.81 0.20 -10.34
CA TRP A 93 -9.18 1.49 -10.05
C TRP A 93 -10.17 2.56 -9.60
N ASP A 94 -11.42 2.53 -10.06
CA ASP A 94 -12.47 3.45 -9.58
C ASP A 94 -12.82 3.16 -8.11
N TRP A 95 -12.81 1.89 -7.71
CA TRP A 95 -12.96 1.48 -6.32
C TRP A 95 -11.79 1.93 -5.46
N VAL A 96 -10.55 1.74 -5.92
CA VAL A 96 -9.34 2.21 -5.23
C VAL A 96 -9.43 3.72 -5.00
N ARG A 97 -9.76 4.50 -6.04
CA ARG A 97 -9.95 5.95 -5.92
C ARG A 97 -10.97 6.31 -4.86
N THR A 98 -12.15 5.68 -4.92
CA THR A 98 -13.23 5.95 -3.97
C THR A 98 -12.81 5.68 -2.54
N LEU A 99 -12.18 4.54 -2.28
CA LEU A 99 -11.74 4.16 -0.94
C LEU A 99 -10.64 5.09 -0.40
N ILE A 100 -9.67 5.49 -1.23
CA ILE A 100 -8.62 6.43 -0.82
C ILE A 100 -9.20 7.83 -0.56
N ARG A 101 -10.13 8.33 -1.38
CA ARG A 101 -10.85 9.59 -1.12
C ARG A 101 -11.63 9.56 0.20
N LEU A 102 -12.31 8.44 0.47
CA LEU A 102 -13.04 8.27 1.73
C LEU A 102 -12.08 8.28 2.93
N ALA A 103 -10.91 7.67 2.82
CA ALA A 103 -9.87 7.74 3.86
C ALA A 103 -9.38 9.18 4.07
N GLY A 104 -9.22 9.97 3.01
CA GLY A 104 -8.82 11.38 3.08
C GLY A 104 -9.87 12.32 3.69
N THR A 105 -11.16 11.93 3.67
CA THR A 105 -12.28 12.79 4.12
C THR A 105 -12.97 12.31 5.40
N ASN A 106 -12.72 11.07 5.84
CA ASN A 106 -13.28 10.48 7.04
C ASN A 106 -12.16 10.07 8.01
N PRO A 107 -12.03 10.68 9.19
CA PRO A 107 -10.93 10.40 10.13
C PRO A 107 -10.83 8.93 10.56
N ALA A 108 -11.97 8.23 10.74
CA ALA A 108 -11.96 6.83 11.14
C ALA A 108 -11.44 5.92 10.02
N LEU A 109 -11.81 6.18 8.76
CA LEU A 109 -11.24 5.48 7.60
C LEU A 109 -9.77 5.88 7.37
N GLY A 110 -9.41 7.14 7.62
CA GLY A 110 -8.03 7.61 7.58
C GLY A 110 -7.14 6.87 8.57
N LYS A 111 -7.64 6.59 9.79
CA LYS A 111 -6.93 5.77 10.77
C LYS A 111 -6.70 4.35 10.26
N VAL A 112 -7.73 3.70 9.71
CA VAL A 112 -7.61 2.35 9.12
C VAL A 112 -6.60 2.33 7.97
N TRP A 113 -6.62 3.35 7.11
CA TRP A 113 -5.64 3.50 6.03
C TRP A 113 -4.21 3.64 6.55
N ALA A 114 -3.99 4.49 7.57
CA ALA A 114 -2.68 4.68 8.19
C ALA A 114 -2.13 3.41 8.84
N GLU A 115 -2.96 2.65 9.54
CA GLU A 115 -2.59 1.36 10.14
C GLU A 115 -2.18 0.33 9.08
N VAL A 116 -2.91 0.25 7.97
CA VAL A 116 -2.54 -0.62 6.85
C VAL A 116 -1.24 -0.18 6.19
N CYS A 117 -1.02 1.13 6.02
CA CYS A 117 0.24 1.66 5.47
C CYS A 117 1.43 1.30 6.38
N GLN A 118 1.29 1.45 7.69
CA GLN A 118 2.33 1.08 8.65
C GLN A 118 2.66 -0.42 8.58
N ALA A 119 1.63 -1.29 8.57
CA ALA A 119 1.84 -2.73 8.41
C ALA A 119 2.52 -3.09 7.07
N SER A 120 2.23 -2.33 6.01
CA SER A 120 2.89 -2.48 4.70
C SER A 120 4.36 -2.09 4.74
N GLU A 121 4.72 -1.04 5.47
CA GLU A 121 6.11 -0.62 5.65
C GLU A 121 6.92 -1.69 6.39
N GLU A 122 6.35 -2.30 7.42
CA GLU A 122 6.97 -3.41 8.15
C GLU A 122 7.20 -4.62 7.25
N ALA A 123 6.18 -5.02 6.48
CA ALA A 123 6.30 -6.11 5.52
C ALA A 123 7.33 -5.83 4.42
N LEU A 124 7.41 -4.60 3.94
CA LEU A 124 8.42 -4.20 2.96
C LEU A 124 9.83 -4.24 3.57
N ALA A 125 10.02 -3.83 4.82
CA ALA A 125 11.32 -3.92 5.50
C ALA A 125 11.83 -5.37 5.59
N GLU A 126 10.94 -6.34 5.81
CA GLU A 126 11.27 -7.77 5.73
C GLU A 126 11.72 -8.19 4.33
N VAL A 127 10.98 -7.73 3.30
CA VAL A 127 11.31 -8.01 1.89
C VAL A 127 12.67 -7.43 1.51
N LEU A 128 12.95 -6.17 1.88
CA LEU A 128 14.24 -5.53 1.62
C LEU A 128 15.38 -6.25 2.33
N THR A 129 15.17 -6.69 3.58
CA THR A 129 16.14 -7.47 4.32
C THR A 129 16.46 -8.77 3.62
N ALA A 130 15.46 -9.49 3.14
CA ALA A 130 15.66 -10.75 2.43
C ALA A 130 16.38 -10.58 1.07
N ARG A 131 16.21 -9.42 0.40
CA ARG A 131 16.91 -9.13 -0.87
C ARG A 131 18.36 -8.71 -0.68
N LEU A 132 18.64 -7.90 0.34
CA LEU A 132 19.96 -7.27 0.52
C LEU A 132 20.94 -8.13 1.31
N SER A 133 20.46 -8.98 2.23
CA SER A 133 21.33 -9.85 3.03
C SER A 133 20.55 -10.98 3.68
N ARG A 134 21.14 -12.19 3.71
CA ARG A 134 20.54 -13.36 4.35
C ARG A 134 20.81 -13.45 5.87
N ASP A 135 21.83 -12.74 6.37
CA ASP A 135 22.38 -12.99 7.71
C ASP A 135 22.14 -11.88 8.75
N THR A 136 21.61 -10.74 8.37
CA THR A 136 21.33 -9.63 9.28
C THR A 136 19.84 -9.35 9.40
N GLY A 137 19.34 -9.18 10.63
CA GLY A 137 17.95 -8.80 10.87
C GLY A 137 17.58 -7.43 10.28
N ILE A 138 16.35 -6.98 10.51
CA ILE A 138 15.87 -5.67 10.04
C ILE A 138 16.64 -4.58 10.78
N THR A 139 17.50 -3.84 10.07
CA THR A 139 18.25 -2.70 10.62
C THR A 139 17.38 -1.43 10.65
N PRO A 140 17.73 -0.40 11.46
CA PRO A 140 17.06 0.90 11.41
C PRO A 140 17.08 1.52 10.01
N HIS A 141 18.19 1.38 9.27
CA HIS A 141 18.29 1.88 7.89
C HIS A 141 17.33 1.17 6.95
N ARG A 142 17.17 -0.14 7.05
CA ARG A 142 16.20 -0.92 6.22
C ARG A 142 14.76 -0.54 6.52
N ARG A 143 14.42 -0.27 7.78
CA ARG A 143 13.11 0.29 8.15
C ARG A 143 12.90 1.65 7.51
N PHE A 144 13.90 2.52 7.54
CA PHE A 144 13.85 3.84 6.93
C PHE A 144 13.71 3.74 5.40
N ALA A 145 14.50 2.90 4.73
CA ALA A 145 14.39 2.65 3.30
C ALA A 145 12.99 2.12 2.90
N ALA A 146 12.42 1.20 3.69
CA ALA A 146 11.08 0.69 3.48
C ALA A 146 10.01 1.79 3.63
N ALA A 147 10.13 2.63 4.67
CA ALA A 147 9.21 3.75 4.88
C ALA A 147 9.28 4.77 3.73
N VAL A 148 10.48 5.12 3.27
CA VAL A 148 10.70 6.02 2.13
C VAL A 148 10.10 5.45 0.84
N ALA A 149 10.36 4.18 0.52
CA ALA A 149 9.80 3.51 -0.65
C ALA A 149 8.26 3.42 -0.59
N SER A 150 7.71 3.05 0.57
CA SER A 150 6.26 2.98 0.80
C SER A 150 5.62 4.37 0.69
N ALA A 151 6.26 5.41 1.23
CA ALA A 151 5.79 6.79 1.12
C ALA A 151 5.75 7.27 -0.34
N ALA A 152 6.76 6.93 -1.16
CA ALA A 152 6.79 7.27 -2.57
C ALA A 152 5.57 6.73 -3.33
N VAL A 153 5.18 5.48 -3.05
CA VAL A 153 4.01 4.83 -3.66
C VAL A 153 2.70 5.35 -3.06
N ARG A 154 2.59 5.44 -1.74
CA ARG A 154 1.40 5.91 -1.03
C ARG A 154 1.00 7.32 -1.47
N VAL A 155 1.94 8.27 -1.44
CA VAL A 155 1.70 9.66 -1.84
C VAL A 155 1.28 9.75 -3.30
N ALA A 156 1.84 8.92 -4.19
CA ALA A 156 1.43 8.87 -5.60
C ALA A 156 -0.03 8.43 -5.75
N VAL A 157 -0.45 7.38 -5.04
CA VAL A 157 -1.83 6.86 -5.09
C VAL A 157 -2.81 7.86 -4.46
N GLU A 158 -2.46 8.47 -3.33
CA GLU A 158 -3.28 9.49 -2.67
C GLU A 158 -3.45 10.74 -3.55
N SER A 159 -2.34 11.23 -4.12
CA SER A 159 -2.35 12.40 -5.02
C SER A 159 -3.18 12.15 -6.28
N TRP A 160 -3.04 10.98 -6.89
CA TRP A 160 -3.88 10.57 -8.02
C TRP A 160 -5.35 10.47 -7.61
N ALA A 161 -5.65 9.81 -6.49
CA ALA A 161 -7.02 9.64 -6.03
C ALA A 161 -7.73 10.96 -5.72
N ALA A 162 -6.99 11.99 -5.31
CA ALA A 162 -7.54 13.34 -5.10
C ALA A 162 -8.01 14.03 -6.39
N THR A 163 -7.63 13.51 -7.57
CA THR A 163 -7.98 14.07 -8.88
C THR A 163 -8.91 13.14 -9.66
N ASP A 164 -9.50 13.64 -10.76
CA ASP A 164 -10.29 12.84 -11.69
C ASP A 164 -9.49 12.33 -12.90
N THR A 165 -8.15 12.44 -12.83
CA THR A 165 -7.28 11.95 -13.91
C THR A 165 -7.40 10.43 -14.08
N PRO A 166 -7.32 9.90 -15.31
CA PRO A 166 -7.33 8.46 -15.55
C PRO A 166 -6.22 7.72 -14.79
N ALA A 167 -6.44 6.42 -14.54
CA ALA A 167 -5.40 5.56 -13.96
C ALA A 167 -4.27 5.23 -14.95
N THR A 168 -4.32 5.75 -16.17
CA THR A 168 -3.31 5.65 -17.23
C THR A 168 -2.77 7.03 -17.61
N GLY A 169 -1.63 7.05 -18.32
CA GLY A 169 -1.02 8.30 -18.79
C GLY A 169 -0.08 8.97 -17.77
N PRO A 170 0.36 10.22 -18.05
CA PRO A 170 1.47 10.87 -17.35
C PRO A 170 1.15 11.28 -15.91
N ARG A 171 -0.12 11.31 -15.52
CA ARG A 171 -0.58 11.59 -14.14
C ARG A 171 -1.26 10.40 -13.50
N SER A 172 -1.02 9.20 -14.01
CA SER A 172 -1.48 7.94 -13.41
C SER A 172 -0.76 7.68 -12.09
N PRO A 173 -1.32 6.80 -11.21
CA PRO A 173 -0.63 6.42 -9.99
C PRO A 173 0.75 5.81 -10.25
N ALA A 174 0.91 5.03 -11.33
CA ALA A 174 2.20 4.48 -11.73
C ALA A 174 3.20 5.58 -12.12
N ALA A 175 2.79 6.54 -12.96
CA ALA A 175 3.66 7.63 -13.39
C ALA A 175 4.09 8.52 -12.21
N LEU A 176 3.16 8.84 -11.30
CA LEU A 176 3.48 9.60 -10.09
C LEU A 176 4.43 8.84 -9.15
N ALA A 177 4.22 7.54 -8.96
CA ALA A 177 5.12 6.72 -8.15
C ALA A 177 6.52 6.62 -8.75
N MET A 178 6.62 6.46 -10.09
CA MET A 178 7.91 6.47 -10.80
C MET A 178 8.64 7.80 -10.63
N ASN A 179 7.93 8.94 -10.74
CA ASN A 179 8.52 10.25 -10.52
C ASN A 179 9.02 10.44 -9.07
N ASN A 180 8.27 9.92 -8.09
CA ASN A 180 8.69 9.98 -6.68
C ASN A 180 9.93 9.12 -6.44
N LEU A 181 10.01 7.91 -7.02
CA LEU A 181 11.20 7.05 -6.93
C LEU A 181 12.41 7.68 -7.65
N GLU A 182 12.20 8.32 -8.79
CA GLU A 182 13.25 9.04 -9.51
C GLU A 182 13.83 10.20 -8.68
N ALA A 183 12.99 10.93 -7.94
CA ALA A 183 13.44 11.98 -7.02
C ALA A 183 14.32 11.44 -5.88
N LEU A 184 14.24 10.13 -5.62
CA LEU A 184 15.05 9.43 -4.62
C LEU A 184 16.30 8.74 -5.22
N ARG A 185 16.71 9.08 -6.45
CA ARG A 185 17.87 8.47 -7.14
C ARG A 185 19.16 8.51 -6.32
N GLY A 186 19.39 9.58 -5.55
CA GLY A 186 20.55 9.73 -4.66
C GLY A 186 20.38 9.17 -3.26
N PHE A 187 19.27 8.51 -2.95
CA PHE A 187 19.04 7.92 -1.63
C PHE A 187 19.92 6.68 -1.45
N ALA A 188 20.54 6.56 -0.29
CA ALA A 188 21.33 5.38 0.07
C ALA A 188 20.37 4.22 0.45
N TRP A 189 20.09 3.34 -0.51
CA TRP A 189 19.18 2.21 -0.32
C TRP A 189 19.76 1.05 0.47
N GLU A 190 21.09 0.95 0.52
CA GLU A 190 21.82 -0.11 1.20
C GLU A 190 22.52 0.42 2.45
N ASP A 191 22.67 -0.44 3.47
CA ASP A 191 23.45 -0.11 4.66
C ASP A 191 24.93 0.10 4.27
N THR A 192 25.45 1.30 4.40
CA THR A 192 26.87 1.62 4.21
C THR A 192 27.72 1.29 5.45
N GLU A 193 27.16 0.69 6.49
CA GLU A 193 27.84 0.39 7.76
C GLU A 193 28.81 -0.82 7.70
N GLY A 194 29.23 -1.26 6.48
CA GLY A 194 30.23 -2.34 6.30
C GLY A 194 31.65 -1.86 6.01
N GLU A 195 31.86 -0.60 5.65
CA GLU A 195 33.19 -0.06 5.34
C GLU A 195 33.59 1.08 6.29
N ARG A 196 33.78 0.76 7.57
CA ARG A 196 34.80 1.54 8.31
C ARG A 196 36.15 0.98 7.88
N PRO A 197 37.01 1.78 7.24
CA PRO A 197 38.38 1.35 7.05
C PRO A 197 38.98 1.08 8.44
N ALA A 198 39.34 -0.17 8.66
CA ALA A 198 40.18 -0.54 9.76
C ALA A 198 41.50 0.26 9.61
N ASP A 199 41.80 1.03 10.63
CA ASP A 199 43.14 1.39 10.99
C ASP A 199 43.82 2.58 10.30
N GLN A 200 43.82 3.68 11.01
CA GLN A 200 45.02 4.49 11.13
C GLN A 200 45.38 4.58 12.62
N ARG A 201 46.20 3.63 13.08
CA ARG A 201 47.08 3.79 14.24
C ARG A 201 48.51 4.04 13.77
#